data_b6c36cb5bf52e372f903d4a6e346c5c9
#
_entry.id   b6c36cb5bf52e372f903d4a6e346c5c9
#
_cell.length_a   1.000
_cell.length_b   1.000
_cell.length_c   1.000
_cell.angle_alpha   90.00
_cell.angle_beta   90.00
_cell.angle_gamma   90.00
#
_symmetry.space_group_name_H-M   'P 1'
#
loop_
_entity.id
_entity.type
_entity.pdbx_description
1 polymer ?
#
loop_
_entity_poly.entity_id
_entity_poly.type
_entity_poly.pdbx_seq_one_letter_code
_entity_poly.pdbx_strand_id
1 'polypeptide(L)'
;KKVKIGLAVHVLPLRNPVQIAEEIATLDHLSDGRLDFGIGRAAFPRIYQGYGFDYAESRDRFDECLEIILRSWTEERFSFKGKFYQYDDLCVVPKPLQKPHPPIRIGATSEDTFELVGRMGYPIFINPSRVTTLLDLKPLVAEFHQAREKAGHTGQVDVGLRVPVYVAETKKKAYSEPK
;
A
#
# COMPACT_ATOMS: atom_id res chain seq x y z
N LYS A 1 -1.39 -11.89 21.60
CA LYS A 1 -2.36 -10.88 21.09
C LYS A 1 -2.78 -11.31 19.70
N LYS A 2 -4.09 -11.18 19.34
CA LYS A 2 -4.64 -11.71 18.07
C LYS A 2 -4.92 -10.65 17.00
N VAL A 3 -4.81 -9.36 17.32
CA VAL A 3 -5.15 -8.26 16.41
C VAL A 3 -4.00 -8.01 15.46
N LYS A 4 -4.26 -7.95 14.14
CA LYS A 4 -3.32 -7.48 13.13
C LYS A 4 -3.16 -5.97 13.21
N ILE A 5 -2.02 -5.48 12.78
CA ILE A 5 -1.69 -4.05 12.71
C ILE A 5 -1.49 -3.71 11.24
N GLY A 6 -2.35 -2.86 10.68
CA GLY A 6 -2.29 -2.47 9.27
C GLY A 6 -1.93 -0.99 9.10
N LEU A 7 -1.05 -0.70 8.16
CA LEU A 7 -0.82 0.66 7.67
C LEU A 7 -1.75 0.93 6.47
N ALA A 8 -2.45 2.08 6.45
CA ALA A 8 -3.36 2.41 5.35
C ALA A 8 -3.29 3.91 5.00
N VAL A 9 -2.25 4.33 4.34
CA VAL A 9 -1.11 3.63 3.72
C VAL A 9 0.20 4.35 4.02
N HIS A 10 1.32 3.65 3.84
CA HIS A 10 2.65 4.27 3.79
C HIS A 10 2.89 4.81 2.37
N VAL A 11 3.27 6.08 2.23
CA VAL A 11 3.48 6.72 0.92
C VAL A 11 4.94 6.52 0.49
N LEU A 12 5.18 5.49 -0.32
CA LEU A 12 6.53 5.07 -0.70
C LEU A 12 7.37 6.17 -1.37
N PRO A 13 6.85 6.93 -2.37
CA PRO A 13 7.67 7.88 -3.14
C PRO A 13 8.28 9.03 -2.32
N LEU A 14 7.80 9.25 -1.12
CA LEU A 14 8.20 10.39 -0.28
C LEU A 14 9.30 10.07 0.74
N ARG A 15 9.81 8.83 0.73
CA ARG A 15 10.78 8.36 1.73
C ARG A 15 11.85 7.46 1.11
N ASN A 16 12.96 7.29 1.82
CA ASN A 16 14.02 6.39 1.42
C ASN A 16 13.56 4.92 1.56
N PRO A 17 13.66 4.08 0.49
CA PRO A 17 13.19 2.70 0.51
C PRO A 17 13.94 1.79 1.48
N VAL A 18 15.23 2.04 1.72
CA VAL A 18 16.04 1.25 2.68
C VAL A 18 15.53 1.50 4.10
N GLN A 19 15.30 2.76 4.47
CA GLN A 19 14.74 3.11 5.78
C GLN A 19 13.36 2.48 5.99
N ILE A 20 12.50 2.50 4.96
CA ILE A 20 11.20 1.84 5.02
C ILE A 20 11.37 0.34 5.26
N ALA A 21 12.27 -0.30 4.54
CA ALA A 21 12.51 -1.74 4.68
C ALA A 21 12.95 -2.12 6.10
N GLU A 22 13.86 -1.33 6.70
CA GLU A 22 14.33 -1.51 8.08
C GLU A 22 13.22 -1.27 9.12
N GLU A 23 12.48 -0.17 8.98
CA GLU A 23 11.37 0.19 9.88
C GLU A 23 10.27 -0.86 9.87
N ILE A 24 9.85 -1.30 8.69
CA ILE A 24 8.77 -2.28 8.54
C ILE A 24 9.20 -3.66 9.03
N ALA A 25 10.42 -4.09 8.75
CA ALA A 25 10.96 -5.34 9.29
C ALA A 25 11.05 -5.31 10.82
N THR A 26 11.49 -4.18 11.39
CA THR A 26 11.52 -3.97 12.85
C THR A 26 10.13 -4.03 13.46
N LEU A 27 9.14 -3.35 12.86
CA LEU A 27 7.74 -3.38 13.29
C LEU A 27 7.15 -4.80 13.20
N ASP A 28 7.53 -5.56 12.20
CA ASP A 28 7.09 -6.94 12.04
C ASP A 28 7.57 -7.81 13.21
N HIS A 29 8.85 -7.69 13.62
CA HIS A 29 9.38 -8.34 14.82
C HIS A 29 8.69 -7.85 16.10
N LEU A 30 8.56 -6.54 16.30
CA LEU A 30 7.90 -5.99 17.50
C LEU A 30 6.43 -6.38 17.61
N SER A 31 5.77 -6.59 16.49
CA SER A 31 4.39 -7.03 16.44
C SER A 31 4.21 -8.55 16.54
N ASP A 32 5.31 -9.33 16.55
CA ASP A 32 5.26 -10.79 16.49
C ASP A 32 4.51 -11.29 15.24
N GLY A 33 4.93 -10.80 14.04
CA GLY A 33 4.40 -11.19 12.75
C GLY A 33 2.92 -10.80 12.51
N ARG A 34 2.41 -9.75 13.17
CA ARG A 34 1.04 -9.27 13.00
C ARG A 34 0.91 -8.08 12.06
N LEU A 35 2.01 -7.66 11.45
CA LEU A 35 2.03 -6.51 10.56
C LEU A 35 1.39 -6.85 9.20
N ASP A 36 0.57 -5.92 8.69
CA ASP A 36 0.00 -5.90 7.35
C ASP A 36 0.42 -4.56 6.71
N PHE A 37 1.24 -4.61 5.65
CA PHE A 37 1.92 -3.44 5.11
C PHE A 37 1.11 -2.82 3.97
N GLY A 38 0.30 -1.84 4.30
CA GLY A 38 -0.42 -1.05 3.30
C GLY A 38 0.44 0.07 2.74
N ILE A 39 0.56 0.12 1.41
CA ILE A 39 1.36 1.08 0.66
C ILE A 39 0.53 1.89 -0.32
N GLY A 40 1.02 3.05 -0.70
CA GLY A 40 0.35 3.91 -1.66
C GLY A 40 1.26 4.99 -2.22
N ARG A 41 0.71 5.72 -3.20
CA ARG A 41 1.44 6.77 -3.94
C ARG A 41 1.06 8.19 -3.48
N ALA A 42 -0.03 8.34 -2.75
CA ALA A 42 -0.74 9.61 -2.55
C ALA A 42 -1.28 10.24 -3.85
N ALA A 43 -2.41 10.94 -3.73
CA ALA A 43 -3.13 11.47 -4.90
C ALA A 43 -3.04 13.00 -5.04
N PHE A 44 -2.32 13.68 -4.14
CA PHE A 44 -2.32 15.14 -4.08
C PHE A 44 -0.94 15.72 -4.40
N PRO A 45 -0.77 16.46 -5.54
CA PRO A 45 0.50 17.08 -5.93
C PRO A 45 1.12 17.96 -4.85
N ARG A 46 0.30 18.69 -4.08
CA ARG A 46 0.79 19.57 -3.00
C ARG A 46 1.59 18.83 -1.92
N ILE A 47 1.32 17.54 -1.72
CA ILE A 47 2.08 16.74 -0.73
C ILE A 47 3.50 16.57 -1.25
N TYR A 48 3.65 16.22 -2.51
CA TYR A 48 4.97 16.08 -3.16
C TYR A 48 5.77 17.37 -3.13
N GLN A 49 5.12 18.49 -3.43
CA GLN A 49 5.75 19.82 -3.35
C GLN A 49 6.30 20.11 -1.95
N GLY A 50 5.54 19.75 -0.89
CA GLY A 50 5.98 19.90 0.49
C GLY A 50 7.22 19.09 0.85
N TYR A 51 7.49 17.99 0.13
CA TYR A 51 8.69 17.16 0.29
C TYR A 51 9.77 17.46 -0.76
N GLY A 52 9.57 18.44 -1.65
CA GLY A 52 10.53 18.79 -2.70
C GLY A 52 10.59 17.80 -3.85
N PHE A 53 9.55 17.01 -4.10
CA PHE A 53 9.47 16.06 -5.20
C PHE A 53 8.47 16.51 -6.28
N ASP A 54 8.73 16.13 -7.53
CA ASP A 54 7.74 16.27 -8.60
C ASP A 54 6.71 15.15 -8.55
N TYR A 55 5.43 15.52 -8.60
CA TYR A 55 4.33 14.55 -8.64
C TYR A 55 4.37 13.66 -9.89
N ALA A 56 4.87 14.19 -11.02
CA ALA A 56 5.02 13.43 -12.26
C ALA A 56 5.92 12.20 -12.10
N GLU A 57 6.90 12.26 -11.18
CA GLU A 57 7.81 11.15 -10.88
C GLU A 57 7.22 10.11 -9.92
N SER A 58 6.05 10.37 -9.36
CA SER A 58 5.49 9.59 -8.26
C SER A 58 5.27 8.11 -8.57
N ARG A 59 4.98 7.77 -9.83
CA ARG A 59 4.81 6.37 -10.26
C ARG A 59 6.15 5.66 -10.34
N ASP A 60 7.11 6.23 -11.07
CA ASP A 60 8.44 5.63 -11.22
C ASP A 60 9.13 5.46 -9.85
N ARG A 61 9.00 6.49 -8.98
CA ARG A 61 9.52 6.41 -7.59
C ARG A 61 8.85 5.32 -6.77
N PHE A 62 7.54 5.13 -6.93
CA PHE A 62 6.81 4.06 -6.24
C PHE A 62 7.32 2.69 -6.66
N ASP A 63 7.50 2.48 -7.97
CA ASP A 63 7.92 1.19 -8.53
C ASP A 63 9.36 0.84 -8.09
N GLU A 64 10.31 1.80 -8.18
CA GLU A 64 11.68 1.60 -7.68
C GLU A 64 11.70 1.35 -6.15
N CYS A 65 10.93 2.13 -5.37
CA CYS A 65 10.84 1.92 -3.93
C CYS A 65 10.33 0.53 -3.58
N LEU A 66 9.26 0.08 -4.23
CA LEU A 66 8.68 -1.24 -3.96
C LEU A 66 9.66 -2.36 -4.29
N GLU A 67 10.34 -2.28 -5.44
CA GLU A 67 11.35 -3.27 -5.83
C GLU A 67 12.49 -3.34 -4.80
N ILE A 68 13.04 -2.18 -4.41
CA ILE A 68 14.14 -2.12 -3.42
C ILE A 68 13.69 -2.70 -2.08
N ILE A 69 12.49 -2.39 -1.61
CA ILE A 69 11.93 -2.91 -0.36
C ILE A 69 11.81 -4.44 -0.42
N LEU A 70 11.25 -4.97 -1.50
CA LEU A 70 11.08 -6.41 -1.67
C LEU A 70 12.44 -7.14 -1.70
N ARG A 71 13.40 -6.62 -2.46
CA ARG A 71 14.76 -7.17 -2.52
C ARG A 71 15.47 -7.07 -1.18
N SER A 72 15.28 -5.96 -0.46
CA SER A 72 15.82 -5.77 0.90
C SER A 72 15.34 -6.87 1.87
N TRP A 73 14.13 -7.40 1.69
CA TRP A 73 13.57 -8.42 2.56
C TRP A 73 13.87 -9.85 2.14
N THR A 74 14.05 -10.09 0.83
CA THR A 74 14.15 -11.43 0.26
C THR A 74 15.56 -11.83 -0.14
N GLU A 75 16.44 -10.88 -0.43
CA GLU A 75 17.83 -11.12 -0.81
C GLU A 75 18.77 -10.81 0.37
N GLU A 76 19.85 -11.55 0.50
CA GLU A 76 20.87 -11.26 1.52
C GLU A 76 21.60 -9.96 1.19
N ARG A 77 22.05 -9.84 -0.05
CA ARG A 77 22.69 -8.63 -0.62
C ARG A 77 22.22 -8.45 -2.06
N PHE A 78 22.16 -7.19 -2.50
CA PHE A 78 21.81 -6.86 -3.88
C PHE A 78 22.38 -5.53 -4.31
N SER A 79 22.54 -5.33 -5.62
CA SER A 79 22.80 -4.04 -6.22
C SER A 79 21.57 -3.58 -7.01
N PHE A 80 21.29 -2.29 -6.97
CA PHE A 80 20.17 -1.67 -7.67
C PHE A 80 20.64 -0.42 -8.42
N LYS A 81 20.23 -0.28 -9.68
CA LYS A 81 20.55 0.89 -10.51
C LYS A 81 19.28 1.38 -11.20
N GLY A 82 18.58 2.29 -10.52
CA GLY A 82 17.40 2.96 -11.04
C GLY A 82 17.65 4.42 -11.42
N LYS A 83 16.56 5.10 -11.72
CA LYS A 83 16.55 6.53 -12.04
C LYS A 83 16.76 7.40 -10.78
N PHE A 84 16.16 6.98 -9.65
CA PHE A 84 16.13 7.74 -8.40
C PHE A 84 17.04 7.16 -7.32
N TYR A 85 17.28 5.85 -7.36
CA TYR A 85 18.07 5.15 -6.35
C TYR A 85 19.15 4.33 -7.00
N GLN A 86 20.33 4.35 -6.38
CA GLN A 86 21.47 3.53 -6.81
C GLN A 86 22.15 2.97 -5.55
N TYR A 87 22.29 1.67 -5.50
CA TYR A 87 22.94 0.95 -4.41
C TYR A 87 23.89 -0.09 -4.98
N ASP A 88 25.05 -0.25 -4.34
CA ASP A 88 26.01 -1.28 -4.67
C ASP A 88 26.20 -2.18 -3.47
N ASP A 89 26.02 -3.49 -3.69
CA ASP A 89 26.20 -4.55 -2.70
C ASP A 89 25.51 -4.26 -1.35
N LEU A 90 24.29 -3.77 -1.41
CA LEU A 90 23.50 -3.38 -0.23
C LEU A 90 23.02 -4.60 0.57
N CYS A 91 23.25 -4.58 1.89
CA CYS A 91 22.67 -5.52 2.84
C CYS A 91 21.76 -4.75 3.81
N VAL A 92 20.51 -5.14 3.91
CA VAL A 92 19.50 -4.50 4.80
C VAL A 92 19.11 -5.47 5.91
N VAL A 93 19.19 -5.01 7.14
CA VAL A 93 18.84 -5.77 8.35
C VAL A 93 18.02 -4.89 9.32
N PRO A 94 17.05 -5.47 10.06
CA PRO A 94 16.72 -6.90 10.10
C PRO A 94 15.91 -7.33 8.87
N LYS A 95 15.87 -8.63 8.61
CA LYS A 95 14.89 -9.21 7.68
C LYS A 95 13.56 -9.39 8.41
N PRO A 96 12.40 -9.30 7.73
CA PRO A 96 11.11 -9.51 8.36
C PRO A 96 10.97 -10.89 9.02
N LEU A 97 10.17 -10.95 10.08
CA LEU A 97 9.78 -12.21 10.74
C LEU A 97 8.87 -13.03 9.83
N GLN A 98 7.89 -12.39 9.21
CA GLN A 98 6.99 -13.04 8.24
C GLN A 98 7.72 -13.37 6.94
N LYS A 99 7.42 -14.52 6.33
CA LYS A 99 8.08 -15.00 5.10
C LYS A 99 7.07 -15.13 3.96
N PRO A 100 7.44 -14.71 2.72
CA PRO A 100 8.73 -14.10 2.35
C PRO A 100 8.88 -12.68 2.88
N HIS A 101 7.78 -12.00 3.24
CA HIS A 101 7.70 -10.66 3.83
C HIS A 101 6.29 -10.45 4.43
N PRO A 102 6.04 -9.37 5.19
CA PRO A 102 4.69 -8.99 5.62
C PRO A 102 3.73 -8.87 4.43
N PRO A 103 2.46 -9.26 4.57
CA PRO A 103 1.47 -9.06 3.51
C PRO A 103 1.43 -7.60 3.06
N ILE A 104 1.45 -7.39 1.74
CA ILE A 104 1.39 -6.05 1.13
C ILE A 104 0.00 -5.80 0.61
N ARG A 105 -0.53 -4.58 0.85
CA ARG A 105 -1.79 -4.08 0.28
C ARG A 105 -1.55 -2.74 -0.39
N ILE A 106 -2.16 -2.50 -1.54
CA ILE A 106 -1.99 -1.25 -2.28
C ILE A 106 -3.26 -0.41 -2.21
N GLY A 107 -3.11 0.86 -1.82
CA GLY A 107 -4.21 1.81 -1.77
C GLY A 107 -4.61 2.29 -3.16
N ALA A 108 -5.91 2.19 -3.50
CA ALA A 108 -6.50 2.69 -4.72
C ALA A 108 -7.49 3.81 -4.44
N THR A 109 -7.35 4.90 -5.21
CA THR A 109 -8.23 6.07 -5.16
C THR A 109 -8.68 6.55 -6.55
N SER A 110 -7.99 6.16 -7.61
CA SER A 110 -8.29 6.49 -9.00
C SER A 110 -8.57 5.22 -9.80
N GLU A 111 -9.40 5.33 -10.83
CA GLU A 111 -9.85 4.20 -11.64
C GLU A 111 -8.69 3.39 -12.21
N ASP A 112 -7.70 4.05 -12.82
CA ASP A 112 -6.50 3.43 -13.39
C ASP A 112 -5.68 2.61 -12.38
N THR A 113 -5.82 2.89 -11.09
CA THR A 113 -5.14 2.15 -10.04
C THR A 113 -5.72 0.75 -9.83
N PHE A 114 -7.01 0.56 -10.07
CA PHE A 114 -7.66 -0.75 -9.88
C PHE A 114 -7.11 -1.79 -10.86
N GLU A 115 -7.04 -1.45 -12.15
CA GLU A 115 -6.44 -2.32 -13.16
C GLU A 115 -4.96 -2.60 -12.84
N LEU A 116 -4.18 -1.57 -12.51
CA LEU A 116 -2.76 -1.71 -12.20
C LEU A 116 -2.51 -2.67 -11.03
N VAL A 117 -3.20 -2.47 -9.90
CA VAL A 117 -3.04 -3.31 -8.71
C VAL A 117 -3.50 -4.74 -8.98
N GLY A 118 -4.54 -4.91 -9.80
CA GLY A 118 -4.98 -6.23 -10.28
C GLY A 118 -3.87 -6.94 -11.03
N ARG A 119 -3.22 -6.26 -11.98
CA ARG A 119 -2.08 -6.82 -12.73
C ARG A 119 -0.88 -7.17 -11.83
N MET A 120 -0.63 -6.37 -10.81
CA MET A 120 0.45 -6.64 -9.84
C MET A 120 0.14 -7.82 -8.90
N GLY A 121 -1.12 -8.23 -8.79
CA GLY A 121 -1.55 -9.38 -7.97
C GLY A 121 -1.71 -9.10 -6.48
N TYR A 122 -1.53 -7.87 -6.02
CA TYR A 122 -1.65 -7.51 -4.61
C TYR A 122 -3.11 -7.31 -4.17
N PRO A 123 -3.42 -7.56 -2.87
CA PRO A 123 -4.65 -7.09 -2.25
C PRO A 123 -4.80 -5.57 -2.34
N ILE A 124 -6.04 -5.08 -2.40
CA ILE A 124 -6.34 -3.67 -2.61
C ILE A 124 -6.99 -3.02 -1.38
N PHE A 125 -6.60 -1.77 -1.08
CA PHE A 125 -7.31 -0.89 -0.16
C PHE A 125 -8.04 0.20 -0.95
N ILE A 126 -9.35 0.26 -0.81
CA ILE A 126 -10.19 1.25 -1.48
C ILE A 126 -10.52 2.39 -0.52
N ASN A 127 -10.20 3.62 -0.94
CA ASN A 127 -10.67 4.82 -0.29
C ASN A 127 -11.78 5.47 -1.13
N PRO A 128 -13.06 5.37 -0.72
CA PRO A 128 -14.19 5.83 -1.52
C PRO A 128 -14.39 7.35 -1.51
N SER A 129 -13.44 8.12 -1.00
CA SER A 129 -13.55 9.59 -0.87
C SER A 129 -13.84 10.35 -2.18
N ARG A 130 -13.73 9.67 -3.33
CA ARG A 130 -13.99 10.24 -4.66
C ARG A 130 -15.18 9.60 -5.38
N VAL A 131 -15.86 8.64 -4.76
CA VAL A 131 -17.06 8.03 -5.32
C VAL A 131 -18.28 8.55 -4.58
N THR A 132 -19.37 8.72 -5.31
CA THR A 132 -20.61 9.27 -4.78
C THR A 132 -21.37 8.23 -3.96
N THR A 133 -21.28 6.98 -4.35
CA THR A 133 -21.93 5.86 -3.66
C THR A 133 -21.01 4.62 -3.65
N LEU A 134 -21.29 3.66 -2.75
CA LEU A 134 -20.59 2.38 -2.75
C LEU A 134 -20.88 1.54 -4.00
N LEU A 135 -21.99 1.81 -4.68
CA LEU A 135 -22.36 1.11 -5.93
C LEU A 135 -21.42 1.48 -7.08
N ASP A 136 -20.87 2.69 -7.07
CA ASP A 136 -19.90 3.16 -8.07
C ASP A 136 -18.57 2.39 -8.01
N LEU A 137 -18.29 1.72 -6.89
CA LEU A 137 -17.11 0.85 -6.75
C LEU A 137 -17.26 -0.50 -7.47
N LYS A 138 -18.49 -0.95 -7.75
CA LYS A 138 -18.73 -2.27 -8.31
C LYS A 138 -18.00 -2.50 -9.65
N PRO A 139 -18.07 -1.60 -10.66
CA PRO A 139 -17.31 -1.77 -11.90
C PRO A 139 -15.79 -1.74 -11.66
N LEU A 140 -15.30 -0.89 -10.78
CA LEU A 140 -13.86 -0.78 -10.50
C LEU A 140 -13.31 -2.05 -9.83
N VAL A 141 -14.05 -2.63 -8.90
CA VAL A 141 -13.68 -3.91 -8.28
C VAL A 141 -13.74 -5.05 -9.30
N ALA A 142 -14.70 -5.03 -10.22
CA ALA A 142 -14.77 -6.01 -11.32
C ALA A 142 -13.55 -5.89 -12.24
N GLU A 143 -13.13 -4.68 -12.58
CA GLU A 143 -11.93 -4.41 -13.39
C GLU A 143 -10.66 -4.92 -12.70
N PHE A 144 -10.52 -4.65 -11.38
CA PHE A 144 -9.43 -5.19 -10.57
C PHE A 144 -9.35 -6.73 -10.67
N HIS A 145 -10.47 -7.43 -10.51
CA HIS A 145 -10.50 -8.88 -10.59
C HIS A 145 -10.17 -9.40 -11.99
N GLN A 146 -10.70 -8.75 -13.04
CA GLN A 146 -10.40 -9.10 -14.44
C GLN A 146 -8.90 -8.90 -14.76
N ALA A 147 -8.32 -7.78 -14.33
CA ALA A 147 -6.92 -7.50 -14.55
C ALA A 147 -6.02 -8.52 -13.83
N ARG A 148 -6.41 -8.93 -12.63
CA ARG A 148 -5.75 -9.96 -11.85
C ARG A 148 -5.78 -11.31 -12.55
N GLU A 149 -6.95 -11.74 -13.03
CA GLU A 149 -7.13 -12.99 -13.76
C GLU A 149 -6.33 -13.01 -15.06
N LYS A 150 -6.40 -11.95 -15.87
CA LYS A 150 -5.61 -11.79 -17.11
C LYS A 150 -4.10 -11.86 -16.87
N ALA A 151 -3.62 -11.41 -15.72
CA ALA A 151 -2.21 -11.48 -15.33
C ALA A 151 -1.81 -12.86 -14.74
N GLY A 152 -2.74 -13.81 -14.66
CA GLY A 152 -2.47 -15.17 -14.17
C GLY A 152 -2.48 -15.32 -12.64
N HIS A 153 -2.91 -14.29 -11.91
CA HIS A 153 -3.01 -14.38 -10.45
C HIS A 153 -4.31 -15.10 -10.07
N THR A 154 -4.20 -16.29 -9.51
CA THR A 154 -5.33 -17.13 -9.08
C THR A 154 -5.60 -17.02 -7.57
N GLY A 155 -6.76 -17.55 -7.13
CA GLY A 155 -7.14 -17.61 -5.73
C GLY A 155 -7.84 -16.35 -5.21
N GLN A 156 -8.33 -16.46 -3.98
CA GLN A 156 -9.01 -15.34 -3.31
C GLN A 156 -8.03 -14.22 -2.98
N VAL A 157 -8.51 -12.99 -3.08
CA VAL A 157 -7.78 -11.78 -2.73
C VAL A 157 -8.67 -10.89 -1.87
N ASP A 158 -8.08 -10.29 -0.83
CA ASP A 158 -8.80 -9.37 0.03
C ASP A 158 -9.01 -8.02 -0.68
N VAL A 159 -10.25 -7.53 -0.60
CA VAL A 159 -10.63 -6.17 -0.97
C VAL A 159 -10.99 -5.42 0.29
N GLY A 160 -10.09 -4.56 0.76
CA GLY A 160 -10.32 -3.70 1.92
C GLY A 160 -11.05 -2.42 1.53
N LEU A 161 -12.09 -2.04 2.29
CA LEU A 161 -12.82 -0.81 2.10
C LEU A 161 -12.71 0.07 3.35
N ARG A 162 -12.25 1.31 3.17
CA ARG A 162 -12.29 2.31 4.24
C ARG A 162 -13.67 2.95 4.26
N VAL A 163 -14.37 2.81 5.38
CA VAL A 163 -15.68 3.44 5.59
C VAL A 163 -15.60 4.35 6.81
N PRO A 164 -15.99 5.63 6.71
CA PRO A 164 -16.17 6.49 7.87
C PRO A 164 -17.25 5.92 8.78
N VAL A 165 -16.96 5.79 10.08
CA VAL A 165 -17.91 5.29 11.07
C VAL A 165 -18.03 6.32 12.19
N TYR A 166 -19.25 6.67 12.52
CA TYR A 166 -19.57 7.47 13.69
C TYR A 166 -20.42 6.67 14.68
N VAL A 167 -19.99 6.63 15.92
CA VAL A 167 -20.67 5.90 16.99
C VAL A 167 -21.18 6.88 18.02
N ALA A 168 -22.45 6.78 18.37
CA ALA A 168 -23.09 7.58 19.41
C ALA A 168 -23.95 6.72 20.33
N GLU A 169 -24.33 7.27 21.49
CA GLU A 169 -25.15 6.58 22.50
C GLU A 169 -26.53 6.16 21.98
N THR A 170 -27.07 6.87 21.01
CA THR A 170 -28.37 6.57 20.41
C THR A 170 -28.34 6.69 18.89
N LYS A 171 -29.22 5.95 18.20
CA LYS A 171 -29.39 6.03 16.74
C LYS A 171 -29.70 7.46 16.29
N LYS A 172 -30.51 8.21 17.04
CA LYS A 172 -30.85 9.61 16.75
C LYS A 172 -29.60 10.48 16.73
N LYS A 173 -28.74 10.37 17.76
CA LYS A 173 -27.47 11.11 17.83
C LYS A 173 -26.52 10.69 16.71
N ALA A 174 -26.42 9.40 16.42
CA ALA A 174 -25.54 8.89 15.34
C ALA A 174 -25.87 9.47 13.97
N TYR A 175 -27.10 9.86 13.70
CA TYR A 175 -27.50 10.50 12.45
C TYR A 175 -27.46 12.03 12.48
N SER A 176 -27.62 12.65 13.65
CA SER A 176 -27.73 14.11 13.76
C SER A 176 -26.40 14.83 14.06
N GLU A 177 -25.43 14.17 14.65
CA GLU A 177 -24.16 14.76 15.08
C GLU A 177 -23.07 14.79 13.98
N PRO A 178 -22.95 13.80 13.07
CA PRO A 178 -21.98 13.90 11.98
C PRO A 178 -22.29 15.06 11.03
N LYS A 179 -21.27 15.87 10.71
CA LYS A 179 -21.36 16.97 9.74
C LYS A 179 -20.53 16.68 8.52
#